data_07b55b232b65a2f551dcfc182db0658b
#
_entry.id   07b55b232b65a2f551dcfc182db0658b
#
_cell.length_a   1.000
_cell.length_b   1.000
_cell.length_c   1.000
_cell.angle_alpha   90.00
_cell.angle_beta   90.00
_cell.angle_gamma   90.00
#
_symmetry.space_group_name_H-M   'P 1'
#
loop_
_entity.id
_entity.type
_entity.pdbx_description
1 polymer ?
#
loop_
_entity_poly.entity_id
_entity_poly.type
_entity_poly.pdbx_seq_one_letter_code
_entity_poly.pdbx_strand_id
1 'polypeptide(L)'
;YSAIPWYIISALAFSIPYAFMMAEYGAAFRKERGGIYSWMAKSVGPKYAFIVTFMWYSSNLIWLVSNSSSIWIPFSNVIYGKDTTGTWSLLGLSVPQTMAVLGSILIIVITYASSKGLKSITKVTSIGGTVVALSNIVLILGAIIVFVSNGFKPAEVINGSAFVHAQNPSYQSPIGVLGFLVFAVFAYGGLEAVSGLVDETKDAKKNFPKGLMIASIIIAVGYAVGILCVGLFTNWQEVLSGDNVNLANVAYIVIQNLGVKLGQAFGMSTNASLQLGAWFARYIGLSMMLALMGAFFTLSYAPIKQLIEGTPKEIWPKKWTVLNENNMPVNAMWV
;
A
#
# COMPACT_ATOMS: atom_id res chain seq x y z
N TYR A 1 15.40 -8.09 -11.48
CA TYR A 1 15.46 -6.83 -12.24
C TYR A 1 14.47 -6.75 -13.40
N SER A 2 14.05 -7.87 -13.97
CA SER A 2 13.08 -7.91 -15.11
C SER A 2 11.73 -7.27 -14.83
N ALA A 3 11.37 -7.03 -13.58
CA ALA A 3 10.19 -6.28 -13.19
C ALA A 3 10.30 -4.77 -13.43
N ILE A 4 11.52 -4.20 -13.42
CA ILE A 4 11.76 -2.75 -13.53
C ILE A 4 11.18 -2.16 -14.82
N PRO A 5 11.46 -2.69 -16.02
CA PRO A 5 10.87 -2.18 -17.25
C PRO A 5 9.34 -2.14 -17.22
N TRP A 6 8.71 -3.17 -16.64
CA TRP A 6 7.26 -3.26 -16.54
C TRP A 6 6.65 -2.24 -15.57
N TYR A 7 7.32 -1.96 -14.44
CA TYR A 7 6.91 -0.85 -13.57
C TYR A 7 7.07 0.50 -14.27
N ILE A 8 8.15 0.73 -15.02
CA ILE A 8 8.34 1.97 -15.79
C ILE A 8 7.25 2.11 -16.86
N ILE A 9 6.97 1.05 -17.64
CA ILE A 9 5.92 1.04 -18.64
C ILE A 9 4.55 1.31 -18.00
N SER A 10 4.24 0.65 -16.88
CA SER A 10 2.99 0.88 -16.14
C SER A 10 2.88 2.31 -15.60
N ALA A 11 3.99 2.90 -15.16
CA ALA A 11 4.02 4.30 -14.75
C ALA A 11 3.69 5.25 -15.90
N LEU A 12 4.35 5.06 -17.05
CA LEU A 12 4.18 5.91 -18.23
C LEU A 12 2.84 5.73 -18.93
N ALA A 13 2.35 4.48 -19.01
CA ALA A 13 1.12 4.16 -19.73
C ALA A 13 -0.14 4.31 -18.87
N PHE A 14 -0.04 4.17 -17.55
CA PHE A 14 -1.17 4.20 -16.63
C PHE A 14 -1.05 5.27 -15.54
N SER A 15 -0.04 5.17 -14.66
CA SER A 15 0.00 5.97 -13.41
C SER A 15 0.06 7.48 -13.69
N ILE A 16 0.97 7.91 -14.57
CA ILE A 16 1.14 9.34 -14.89
C ILE A 16 -0.08 9.92 -15.63
N PRO A 17 -0.60 9.30 -16.73
CA PRO A 17 -1.83 9.76 -17.36
C PRO A 17 -3.04 9.77 -16.40
N TYR A 18 -3.15 8.75 -15.54
CA TYR A 18 -4.20 8.67 -14.53
C TYR A 18 -4.10 9.80 -13.50
N ALA A 19 -2.88 10.10 -13.02
CA ALA A 19 -2.65 11.22 -12.12
C ALA A 19 -3.00 12.58 -12.75
N PHE A 20 -2.69 12.80 -14.04
CA PHE A 20 -3.10 14.00 -14.77
C PHE A 20 -4.61 14.11 -14.86
N MET A 21 -5.30 13.04 -15.26
CA MET A 21 -6.76 13.00 -15.33
C MET A 21 -7.39 13.31 -13.96
N MET A 22 -6.93 12.68 -12.90
CA MET A 22 -7.43 12.92 -11.56
C MET A 22 -7.14 14.34 -11.07
N ALA A 23 -5.98 14.89 -11.42
CA ALA A 23 -5.60 16.26 -11.11
C ALA A 23 -6.51 17.28 -11.79
N GLU A 24 -6.83 17.09 -13.07
CA GLU A 24 -7.73 17.94 -13.85
C GLU A 24 -9.15 17.91 -13.28
N TYR A 25 -9.70 16.71 -13.03
CA TYR A 25 -11.01 16.56 -12.40
C TYR A 25 -11.05 17.19 -11.00
N GLY A 26 -10.05 16.96 -10.19
CA GLY A 26 -9.96 17.53 -8.85
C GLY A 26 -9.86 19.05 -8.84
N ALA A 27 -9.17 19.65 -9.80
CA ALA A 27 -9.11 21.11 -9.98
C ALA A 27 -10.44 21.70 -10.50
N ALA A 28 -11.07 21.04 -11.47
CA ALA A 28 -12.33 21.47 -12.07
C ALA A 28 -13.51 21.36 -11.09
N PHE A 29 -13.59 20.25 -10.37
CA PHE A 29 -14.71 19.92 -9.48
C PHE A 29 -14.34 19.97 -7.99
N ARG A 30 -13.42 20.84 -7.59
CA ARG A 30 -12.88 20.94 -6.22
C ARG A 30 -13.90 21.20 -5.10
N LYS A 31 -15.10 21.67 -5.46
CA LYS A 31 -16.19 21.92 -4.50
C LYS A 31 -17.18 20.76 -4.38
N GLU A 32 -17.01 19.73 -5.21
CA GLU A 32 -17.90 18.59 -5.23
C GLU A 32 -17.51 17.59 -4.13
N ARG A 33 -18.46 17.22 -3.29
CA ARG A 33 -18.21 16.33 -2.15
C ARG A 33 -18.20 14.84 -2.51
N GLY A 34 -18.82 14.48 -3.63
CA GLY A 34 -18.97 13.10 -4.06
C GLY A 34 -17.77 12.51 -4.82
N GLY A 35 -16.64 13.22 -4.90
CA GLY A 35 -15.43 12.73 -5.54
C GLY A 35 -15.69 12.16 -6.94
N ILE A 36 -15.21 10.93 -7.19
CA ILE A 36 -15.35 10.25 -8.50
C ILE A 36 -16.80 10.20 -8.98
N TYR A 37 -17.76 9.90 -8.09
CA TYR A 37 -19.16 9.88 -8.50
C TYR A 37 -19.58 11.21 -9.11
N SER A 38 -19.36 12.33 -8.40
CA SER A 38 -19.77 13.65 -8.84
C SER A 38 -19.08 14.06 -10.14
N TRP A 39 -17.80 13.72 -10.30
CA TRP A 39 -17.04 13.98 -11.52
C TRP A 39 -17.60 13.21 -12.70
N MET A 40 -17.84 11.91 -12.54
CA MET A 40 -18.40 11.07 -13.60
C MET A 40 -19.85 11.40 -13.91
N ALA A 41 -20.67 11.75 -12.91
CA ALA A 41 -22.06 12.12 -13.14
C ALA A 41 -22.19 13.36 -14.03
N LYS A 42 -21.26 14.31 -13.91
CA LYS A 42 -21.18 15.51 -14.77
C LYS A 42 -20.56 15.25 -16.13
N SER A 43 -19.75 14.22 -16.30
CA SER A 43 -19.04 13.92 -17.55
C SER A 43 -19.80 12.91 -18.42
N VAL A 44 -20.30 11.81 -17.83
CA VAL A 44 -20.89 10.67 -18.57
C VAL A 44 -22.32 10.32 -18.13
N GLY A 45 -22.83 11.01 -17.11
CA GLY A 45 -24.19 10.86 -16.60
C GLY A 45 -24.30 10.04 -15.31
N PRO A 46 -25.39 10.28 -14.52
CA PRO A 46 -25.52 9.80 -13.15
C PRO A 46 -25.69 8.27 -13.03
N LYS A 47 -26.35 7.62 -13.98
CA LYS A 47 -26.56 6.16 -13.94
C LYS A 47 -25.25 5.40 -14.06
N TYR A 48 -24.44 5.76 -15.05
CA TYR A 48 -23.11 5.14 -15.24
C TYR A 48 -22.20 5.44 -14.05
N ALA A 49 -22.17 6.69 -13.60
CA ALA A 49 -21.39 7.10 -12.43
C ALA A 49 -21.74 6.29 -11.17
N PHE A 50 -23.04 6.02 -10.93
CA PHE A 50 -23.49 5.24 -9.79
C PHE A 50 -22.99 3.80 -9.88
N ILE A 51 -23.16 3.13 -11.03
CA ILE A 51 -22.74 1.73 -11.20
C ILE A 51 -21.23 1.61 -10.96
N VAL A 52 -20.42 2.45 -11.60
CA VAL A 52 -18.95 2.38 -11.47
C VAL A 52 -18.48 2.70 -10.05
N THR A 53 -19.06 3.73 -9.42
CA THR A 53 -18.71 4.09 -8.04
C THR A 53 -19.11 3.01 -7.05
N PHE A 54 -20.25 2.37 -7.25
CA PHE A 54 -20.68 1.25 -6.41
C PHE A 54 -19.78 0.03 -6.58
N MET A 55 -19.38 -0.31 -7.80
CA MET A 55 -18.42 -1.40 -8.05
C MET A 55 -17.06 -1.09 -7.41
N TRP A 56 -16.59 0.14 -7.54
CA TRP A 56 -15.35 0.60 -6.90
C TRP A 56 -15.44 0.53 -5.37
N TYR A 57 -16.55 0.99 -4.78
CA TYR A 57 -16.81 0.85 -3.34
C TYR A 57 -16.76 -0.62 -2.90
N SER A 58 -17.44 -1.50 -3.62
CA SER A 58 -17.45 -2.94 -3.33
C SER A 58 -16.04 -3.55 -3.39
N SER A 59 -15.21 -3.15 -4.37
CA SER A 59 -13.82 -3.63 -4.45
C SER A 59 -12.97 -3.17 -3.27
N ASN A 60 -13.19 -1.94 -2.77
CA ASN A 60 -12.51 -1.46 -1.56
C ASN A 60 -12.92 -2.22 -0.29
N LEU A 61 -14.19 -2.64 -0.18
CA LEU A 61 -14.64 -3.51 0.92
C LEU A 61 -13.91 -4.87 0.89
N ILE A 62 -13.83 -5.49 -0.28
CA ILE A 62 -13.10 -6.76 -0.46
C ILE A 62 -11.63 -6.58 -0.07
N TRP A 63 -11.01 -5.46 -0.48
CA TRP A 63 -9.64 -5.14 -0.11
C TRP A 63 -9.46 -4.98 1.40
N LEU A 64 -10.36 -4.25 2.07
CA LEU A 64 -10.34 -4.06 3.53
C LEU A 64 -10.45 -5.40 4.26
N VAL A 65 -11.40 -6.26 3.86
CA VAL A 65 -11.59 -7.58 4.47
C VAL A 65 -10.33 -8.45 4.28
N SER A 66 -9.82 -8.53 3.07
CA SER A 66 -8.61 -9.30 2.76
C SER A 66 -7.39 -8.83 3.57
N ASN A 67 -7.15 -7.52 3.62
CA ASN A 67 -6.00 -6.96 4.32
C ASN A 67 -6.17 -6.92 5.84
N SER A 68 -7.39 -7.01 6.37
CA SER A 68 -7.62 -7.07 7.82
C SER A 68 -7.01 -8.30 8.47
N SER A 69 -6.89 -9.40 7.73
CA SER A 69 -6.19 -10.61 8.15
C SER A 69 -4.67 -10.50 7.95
N SER A 70 -4.24 -9.78 6.90
CA SER A 70 -2.81 -9.68 6.54
C SER A 70 -2.02 -8.71 7.42
N ILE A 71 -2.67 -7.74 8.09
CA ILE A 71 -1.99 -6.76 8.97
C ILE A 71 -1.33 -7.41 10.19
N TRP A 72 -1.72 -8.63 10.55
CA TRP A 72 -1.13 -9.35 11.66
C TRP A 72 0.27 -9.87 11.35
N ILE A 73 0.67 -9.97 10.08
CA ILE A 73 2.03 -10.29 9.67
C ILE A 73 3.01 -9.18 10.08
N PRO A 74 2.81 -7.89 9.68
CA PRO A 74 3.65 -6.81 10.19
C PRO A 74 3.60 -6.68 11.72
N PHE A 75 2.45 -6.86 12.35
CA PHE A 75 2.34 -6.88 13.80
C PHE A 75 3.22 -7.98 14.44
N SER A 76 3.18 -9.19 13.88
CA SER A 76 4.05 -10.29 14.32
C SER A 76 5.53 -9.92 14.20
N ASN A 77 5.93 -9.31 13.08
CA ASN A 77 7.31 -8.86 12.90
C ASN A 77 7.72 -7.80 13.92
N VAL A 78 6.84 -6.88 14.31
CA VAL A 78 7.10 -5.88 15.36
C VAL A 78 7.45 -6.59 16.68
N ILE A 79 6.65 -7.56 17.08
CA ILE A 79 6.78 -8.22 18.39
C ILE A 79 7.94 -9.24 18.39
N TYR A 80 7.96 -10.12 17.38
CA TYR A 80 8.86 -11.29 17.39
C TYR A 80 10.10 -11.12 16.49
N GLY A 81 10.14 -10.11 15.60
CA GLY A 81 11.20 -9.94 14.59
C GLY A 81 11.14 -10.97 13.47
N LYS A 82 10.01 -11.67 13.33
CA LYS A 82 9.69 -12.62 12.27
C LYS A 82 8.20 -12.85 12.16
N ASP A 83 7.74 -13.41 11.05
CA ASP A 83 6.36 -13.83 10.90
C ASP A 83 6.11 -15.13 11.66
N THR A 84 5.21 -15.08 12.66
CA THR A 84 4.74 -16.23 13.43
C THR A 84 3.25 -16.49 13.27
N THR A 85 2.56 -15.75 12.40
CA THR A 85 1.09 -15.78 12.26
C THR A 85 0.57 -17.17 11.90
N GLY A 86 1.36 -17.95 11.16
CA GLY A 86 1.04 -19.34 10.81
C GLY A 86 0.90 -20.30 11.99
N THR A 87 1.26 -19.88 13.22
CA THR A 87 1.15 -20.69 14.43
C THR A 87 0.13 -20.16 15.45
N TRP A 88 -0.55 -19.04 15.10
CA TRP A 88 -1.47 -18.41 16.06
C TRP A 88 -2.79 -19.19 16.17
N SER A 89 -3.18 -19.47 17.40
CA SER A 89 -4.46 -20.09 17.73
C SER A 89 -5.10 -19.36 18.90
N LEU A 90 -6.31 -18.88 18.73
CA LEU A 90 -7.11 -18.21 19.74
C LEU A 90 -8.20 -19.18 20.21
N LEU A 91 -8.22 -19.50 21.49
CA LEU A 91 -9.26 -20.37 22.10
C LEU A 91 -9.48 -21.71 21.36
N GLY A 92 -8.41 -22.29 20.78
CA GLY A 92 -8.50 -23.53 20.03
C GLY A 92 -8.99 -23.39 18.58
N LEU A 93 -9.19 -22.17 18.08
CA LEU A 93 -9.53 -21.92 16.69
C LEU A 93 -8.34 -22.24 15.77
N SER A 94 -8.62 -22.67 14.56
CA SER A 94 -7.59 -22.80 13.51
C SER A 94 -6.97 -21.44 13.16
N VAL A 95 -5.79 -21.46 12.53
CA VAL A 95 -5.09 -20.23 12.10
C VAL A 95 -5.99 -19.31 11.24
N PRO A 96 -6.68 -19.79 10.19
CA PRO A 96 -7.58 -18.93 9.40
C PRO A 96 -8.73 -18.33 10.23
N GLN A 97 -9.32 -19.11 11.13
CA GLN A 97 -10.38 -18.63 12.02
C GLN A 97 -9.88 -17.57 12.99
N THR A 98 -8.69 -17.78 13.56
CA THR A 98 -8.02 -16.80 14.44
C THR A 98 -7.79 -15.49 13.68
N MET A 99 -7.27 -15.53 12.44
CA MET A 99 -7.04 -14.35 11.62
C MET A 99 -8.35 -13.65 11.27
N ALA A 100 -9.42 -14.40 10.98
CA ALA A 100 -10.75 -13.83 10.71
C ALA A 100 -11.32 -13.08 11.92
N VAL A 101 -11.21 -13.64 13.12
CA VAL A 101 -11.66 -12.98 14.36
C VAL A 101 -10.85 -11.71 14.62
N LEU A 102 -9.54 -11.78 14.54
CA LEU A 102 -8.66 -10.63 14.74
C LEU A 102 -8.91 -9.54 13.68
N GLY A 103 -9.10 -9.92 12.41
CA GLY A 103 -9.44 -9.01 11.33
C GLY A 103 -10.79 -8.30 11.56
N SER A 104 -11.79 -9.04 12.02
CA SER A 104 -13.11 -8.48 12.35
C SER A 104 -13.02 -7.45 13.49
N ILE A 105 -12.29 -7.77 14.55
CA ILE A 105 -12.04 -6.84 15.67
C ILE A 105 -11.34 -5.58 15.15
N LEU A 106 -10.34 -5.73 14.29
CA LEU A 106 -9.63 -4.60 13.70
C LEU A 106 -10.58 -3.68 12.91
N ILE A 107 -11.42 -4.23 12.04
CA ILE A 107 -12.38 -3.45 11.25
C ILE A 107 -13.32 -2.66 12.18
N ILE A 108 -13.84 -3.29 13.23
CA ILE A 108 -14.72 -2.64 14.22
C ILE A 108 -13.99 -1.45 14.88
N VAL A 109 -12.76 -1.67 15.34
CA VAL A 109 -11.96 -0.63 16.01
C VAL A 109 -11.65 0.52 15.05
N ILE A 110 -11.28 0.24 13.81
CA ILE A 110 -10.98 1.27 12.80
C ILE A 110 -12.24 2.05 12.42
N THR A 111 -13.37 1.38 12.20
CA THR A 111 -14.64 2.04 11.90
C THR A 111 -15.03 2.99 13.02
N TYR A 112 -14.93 2.54 14.28
CA TYR A 112 -15.18 3.38 15.44
C TYR A 112 -14.22 4.58 15.50
N ALA A 113 -12.92 4.36 15.30
CA ALA A 113 -11.93 5.43 15.35
C ALA A 113 -12.10 6.42 14.17
N SER A 114 -12.41 5.93 12.97
CA SER A 114 -12.68 6.76 11.78
C SER A 114 -13.92 7.64 11.97
N SER A 115 -14.92 7.18 12.70
CA SER A 115 -16.13 7.95 13.02
C SER A 115 -15.87 9.22 13.86
N LYS A 116 -14.68 9.33 14.47
CA LYS A 116 -14.24 10.52 15.23
C LYS A 116 -13.80 11.70 14.35
N GLY A 117 -13.74 11.50 13.04
CA GLY A 117 -13.55 12.57 12.08
C GLY A 117 -12.19 12.59 11.36
N LEU A 118 -12.12 13.42 10.33
CA LEU A 118 -11.01 13.50 9.38
C LEU A 118 -9.66 13.83 10.02
N LYS A 119 -9.61 14.62 11.08
CA LYS A 119 -8.35 14.98 11.77
C LYS A 119 -7.60 13.75 12.27
N SER A 120 -8.33 12.76 12.80
CA SER A 120 -7.73 11.49 13.25
C SER A 120 -7.20 10.69 12.07
N ILE A 121 -7.96 10.61 10.98
CA ILE A 121 -7.56 9.92 9.74
C ILE A 121 -6.28 10.53 9.18
N THR A 122 -6.25 11.85 8.96
CA THR A 122 -5.11 12.57 8.41
C THR A 122 -3.85 12.39 9.26
N LYS A 123 -3.97 12.42 10.59
CA LYS A 123 -2.83 12.22 11.49
C LYS A 123 -2.21 10.83 11.32
N VAL A 124 -3.03 9.77 11.33
CA VAL A 124 -2.55 8.39 11.19
C VAL A 124 -1.93 8.19 9.81
N THR A 125 -2.59 8.66 8.75
CA THR A 125 -2.09 8.56 7.37
C THR A 125 -0.77 9.29 7.17
N SER A 126 -0.61 10.50 7.75
CA SER A 126 0.63 11.28 7.67
C SER A 126 1.79 10.59 8.40
N ILE A 127 1.54 10.01 9.58
CA ILE A 127 2.55 9.24 10.31
C ILE A 127 2.96 8.02 9.48
N GLY A 128 2.00 7.25 8.97
CA GLY A 128 2.26 6.08 8.13
C GLY A 128 3.09 6.43 6.89
N GLY A 129 2.71 7.48 6.16
CA GLY A 129 3.44 7.95 4.98
C GLY A 129 4.87 8.40 5.29
N THR A 130 5.07 9.12 6.41
CA THR A 130 6.41 9.55 6.85
C THR A 130 7.31 8.36 7.17
N VAL A 131 6.80 7.36 7.90
CA VAL A 131 7.58 6.18 8.29
C VAL A 131 7.92 5.33 7.06
N VAL A 132 7.02 5.21 6.07
CA VAL A 132 7.33 4.55 4.79
C VAL A 132 8.42 5.29 4.03
N ALA A 133 8.37 6.62 3.96
CA ALA A 133 9.41 7.40 3.32
C ALA A 133 10.79 7.19 3.98
N LEU A 134 10.83 7.17 5.32
CA LEU A 134 12.04 6.84 6.08
C LEU A 134 12.53 5.42 5.80
N SER A 135 11.62 4.46 5.65
CA SER A 135 11.98 3.06 5.32
C SER A 135 12.65 2.94 3.95
N ASN A 136 12.18 3.72 2.97
CA ASN A 136 12.84 3.77 1.66
C ASN A 136 14.26 4.39 1.75
N ILE A 137 14.45 5.43 2.56
CA ILE A 137 15.77 6.02 2.80
C ILE A 137 16.69 4.99 3.46
N VAL A 138 16.23 4.26 4.47
CA VAL A 138 16.99 3.21 5.15
C VAL A 138 17.36 2.10 4.17
N LEU A 139 16.44 1.67 3.29
CA LEU A 139 16.70 0.69 2.25
C LEU A 139 17.82 1.16 1.31
N ILE A 140 17.72 2.38 0.79
CA ILE A 140 18.69 2.92 -0.18
C ILE A 140 20.07 3.06 0.47
N LEU A 141 20.15 3.72 1.63
CA LEU A 141 21.43 3.92 2.32
C LEU A 141 22.05 2.59 2.76
N GLY A 142 21.25 1.69 3.31
CA GLY A 142 21.71 0.35 3.71
C GLY A 142 22.23 -0.46 2.53
N ALA A 143 21.51 -0.44 1.40
CA ALA A 143 21.95 -1.12 0.18
C ALA A 143 23.28 -0.58 -0.34
N ILE A 144 23.47 0.75 -0.34
CA ILE A 144 24.73 1.39 -0.74
C ILE A 144 25.87 0.98 0.20
N ILE A 145 25.66 0.99 1.52
CA ILE A 145 26.68 0.59 2.50
C ILE A 145 27.11 -0.86 2.26
N VAL A 146 26.16 -1.79 2.11
CA VAL A 146 26.46 -3.20 1.83
C VAL A 146 27.21 -3.35 0.50
N PHE A 147 26.77 -2.66 -0.55
CA PHE A 147 27.41 -2.70 -1.87
C PHE A 147 28.87 -2.22 -1.81
N VAL A 148 29.14 -1.10 -1.14
CA VAL A 148 30.51 -0.57 -0.97
C VAL A 148 31.36 -1.53 -0.14
N SER A 149 30.84 -2.05 0.98
CA SER A 149 31.58 -3.00 1.85
C SER A 149 31.88 -4.33 1.16
N ASN A 150 31.05 -4.72 0.17
CA ASN A 150 31.25 -5.91 -0.66
C ASN A 150 32.19 -5.65 -1.87
N GLY A 151 32.96 -4.56 -1.86
CA GLY A 151 33.92 -4.21 -2.92
C GLY A 151 33.24 -3.85 -4.25
N PHE A 152 32.10 -3.17 -4.19
CA PHE A 152 31.25 -2.77 -5.33
C PHE A 152 30.74 -3.95 -6.16
N LYS A 153 30.55 -5.11 -5.51
CA LYS A 153 29.95 -6.30 -6.15
C LYS A 153 28.51 -6.44 -5.66
N PRO A 154 27.50 -6.37 -6.57
CA PRO A 154 26.12 -6.62 -6.20
C PRO A 154 25.90 -8.09 -5.88
N ALA A 155 24.93 -8.40 -5.00
CA ALA A 155 24.54 -9.77 -4.69
C ALA A 155 23.91 -10.48 -5.91
N GLU A 156 23.17 -9.72 -6.74
CA GLU A 156 22.64 -10.19 -8.03
C GLU A 156 23.36 -9.50 -9.19
N VAL A 157 23.71 -10.28 -10.21
CA VAL A 157 24.42 -9.76 -11.37
C VAL A 157 23.56 -8.76 -12.14
N ILE A 158 24.08 -7.56 -12.33
CA ILE A 158 23.42 -6.51 -13.11
C ILE A 158 23.98 -6.55 -14.54
N ASN A 159 23.21 -7.12 -15.45
CA ASN A 159 23.50 -7.13 -16.87
C ASN A 159 22.22 -6.91 -17.70
N GLY A 160 22.34 -6.66 -19.00
CA GLY A 160 21.19 -6.37 -19.86
C GLY A 160 20.15 -7.50 -19.88
N SER A 161 20.56 -8.75 -19.81
CA SER A 161 19.65 -9.90 -19.81
C SER A 161 18.81 -9.98 -18.53
N ALA A 162 19.32 -9.52 -17.40
CA ALA A 162 18.59 -9.50 -16.12
C ALA A 162 17.37 -8.57 -16.14
N PHE A 163 17.35 -7.56 -17.02
CA PHE A 163 16.19 -6.68 -17.20
C PHE A 163 15.14 -7.21 -18.19
N VAL A 164 15.51 -8.20 -18.99
CA VAL A 164 14.61 -8.76 -20.03
C VAL A 164 14.09 -10.13 -19.64
N HIS A 165 14.90 -10.96 -19.01
CA HIS A 165 14.55 -12.35 -18.68
C HIS A 165 14.19 -12.47 -17.20
N ALA A 166 12.95 -12.92 -16.94
CA ALA A 166 12.52 -13.26 -15.59
C ALA A 166 13.20 -14.54 -15.12
N GLN A 167 13.79 -14.54 -13.93
CA GLN A 167 14.34 -15.76 -13.33
C GLN A 167 13.22 -16.71 -12.87
N ASN A 168 12.07 -16.17 -12.47
CA ASN A 168 10.92 -16.99 -12.09
C ASN A 168 10.24 -17.58 -13.35
N PRO A 169 10.14 -18.91 -13.47
CA PRO A 169 9.53 -19.58 -14.63
C PRO A 169 8.10 -19.15 -14.92
N SER A 170 7.33 -18.78 -13.89
CA SER A 170 5.95 -18.32 -14.03
C SER A 170 5.81 -17.05 -14.87
N TYR A 171 6.87 -16.26 -15.02
CA TYR A 171 6.87 -14.98 -15.74
C TYR A 171 7.76 -15.00 -17.01
N GLN A 172 8.11 -16.19 -17.51
CA GLN A 172 8.89 -16.34 -18.75
C GLN A 172 8.02 -16.44 -20.00
N SER A 173 6.73 -16.80 -19.84
CA SER A 173 5.79 -16.85 -20.95
C SER A 173 5.11 -15.49 -21.18
N PRO A 174 4.62 -15.19 -22.40
CA PRO A 174 3.85 -13.95 -22.67
C PRO A 174 2.63 -13.79 -21.74
N ILE A 175 1.92 -14.88 -21.42
CA ILE A 175 0.78 -14.87 -20.50
C ILE A 175 1.24 -14.57 -19.08
N GLY A 176 2.35 -15.14 -18.64
CA GLY A 176 2.95 -14.84 -17.33
C GLY A 176 3.36 -13.37 -17.21
N VAL A 177 3.95 -12.80 -18.25
CA VAL A 177 4.30 -11.37 -18.30
C VAL A 177 3.06 -10.48 -18.24
N LEU A 178 2.00 -10.81 -19.00
CA LEU A 178 0.73 -10.10 -18.93
C LEU A 178 0.09 -10.22 -17.53
N GLY A 179 0.17 -11.39 -16.89
CA GLY A 179 -0.24 -11.56 -15.50
C GLY A 179 0.54 -10.65 -14.55
N PHE A 180 1.87 -10.53 -14.72
CA PHE A 180 2.68 -9.60 -13.93
C PHE A 180 2.31 -8.14 -14.18
N LEU A 181 1.98 -7.76 -15.42
CA LEU A 181 1.58 -6.40 -15.77
C LEU A 181 0.34 -5.94 -14.97
N VAL A 182 -0.60 -6.87 -14.69
CA VAL A 182 -1.75 -6.58 -13.82
C VAL A 182 -1.29 -6.14 -12.43
N PHE A 183 -0.33 -6.84 -11.83
CA PHE A 183 0.25 -6.46 -10.54
C PHE A 183 1.01 -5.12 -10.64
N ALA A 184 1.76 -4.90 -11.70
CA ALA A 184 2.51 -3.66 -11.90
C ALA A 184 1.58 -2.44 -12.05
N VAL A 185 0.45 -2.57 -12.75
CA VAL A 185 -0.58 -1.52 -12.84
C VAL A 185 -1.28 -1.32 -11.49
N PHE A 186 -1.67 -2.42 -10.82
CA PHE A 186 -2.33 -2.39 -9.52
C PHE A 186 -1.48 -1.68 -8.44
N ALA A 187 -0.15 -1.82 -8.52
CA ALA A 187 0.77 -1.16 -7.59
C ALA A 187 0.70 0.38 -7.63
N TYR A 188 0.13 0.96 -8.69
CA TYR A 188 -0.12 2.39 -8.83
C TYR A 188 -1.57 2.80 -8.50
N GLY A 189 -2.44 1.86 -8.12
CA GLY A 189 -3.82 2.13 -7.70
C GLY A 189 -3.90 2.94 -6.40
N GLY A 190 -5.06 3.54 -6.15
CA GLY A 190 -5.35 4.27 -4.91
C GLY A 190 -5.44 5.80 -5.05
N LEU A 191 -5.03 6.38 -6.18
CA LEU A 191 -5.18 7.82 -6.44
C LEU A 191 -6.66 8.25 -6.43
N GLU A 192 -7.56 7.36 -6.81
CA GLU A 192 -9.00 7.58 -6.80
C GLU A 192 -9.57 7.71 -5.39
N ALA A 193 -8.99 7.04 -4.41
CA ALA A 193 -9.48 7.08 -3.03
C ALA A 193 -9.44 8.50 -2.44
N VAL A 194 -8.40 9.29 -2.79
CA VAL A 194 -8.27 10.66 -2.29
C VAL A 194 -9.19 11.66 -3.00
N SER A 195 -9.87 11.28 -4.09
CA SER A 195 -10.83 12.15 -4.78
C SER A 195 -11.99 12.59 -3.89
N GLY A 196 -12.40 11.74 -2.94
CA GLY A 196 -13.41 12.06 -1.93
C GLY A 196 -12.96 13.09 -0.88
N LEU A 197 -11.69 13.51 -0.91
CA LEU A 197 -11.10 14.46 0.03
C LEU A 197 -10.70 15.78 -0.62
N VAL A 198 -11.02 15.97 -1.89
CA VAL A 198 -10.61 17.16 -2.66
C VAL A 198 -11.19 18.44 -2.09
N ASP A 199 -12.45 18.42 -1.66
CA ASP A 199 -13.17 19.56 -1.04
C ASP A 199 -12.59 19.96 0.34
N GLU A 200 -11.88 19.04 0.98
CA GLU A 200 -11.22 19.26 2.28
C GLU A 200 -9.73 19.62 2.14
N THR A 201 -9.22 19.65 0.89
CA THR A 201 -7.83 19.99 0.60
C THR A 201 -7.63 21.52 0.62
N LYS A 202 -6.68 22.02 1.43
CA LYS A 202 -6.33 23.44 1.46
C LYS A 202 -5.80 23.87 0.08
N ASP A 203 -6.40 24.94 -0.48
CA ASP A 203 -6.10 25.42 -1.85
C ASP A 203 -6.09 24.26 -2.88
N ALA A 204 -7.21 23.53 -2.92
CA ALA A 204 -7.34 22.29 -3.70
C ALA A 204 -6.97 22.46 -5.16
N LYS A 205 -7.29 23.61 -5.78
CA LYS A 205 -6.96 23.91 -7.19
C LYS A 205 -5.45 23.75 -7.48
N LYS A 206 -4.59 24.08 -6.51
CA LYS A 206 -3.12 24.07 -6.67
C LYS A 206 -2.50 22.84 -6.01
N ASN A 207 -2.90 22.54 -4.76
CA ASN A 207 -2.22 21.53 -3.95
C ASN A 207 -2.65 20.12 -4.32
N PHE A 208 -3.90 19.89 -4.71
CA PHE A 208 -4.38 18.56 -5.07
C PHE A 208 -3.68 18.02 -6.34
N PRO A 209 -3.66 18.75 -7.49
CA PRO A 209 -2.92 18.32 -8.67
C PRO A 209 -1.43 18.13 -8.41
N LYS A 210 -0.80 19.08 -7.70
CA LYS A 210 0.62 19.00 -7.38
C LYS A 210 0.95 17.78 -6.53
N GLY A 211 0.11 17.48 -5.54
CA GLY A 211 0.29 16.32 -4.66
C GLY A 211 0.20 15.00 -5.45
N LEU A 212 -0.79 14.85 -6.31
CA LEU A 212 -0.98 13.65 -7.14
C LEU A 212 0.21 13.41 -8.08
N MET A 213 0.66 14.47 -8.76
CA MET A 213 1.79 14.36 -9.70
C MET A 213 3.09 13.98 -9.00
N ILE A 214 3.40 14.65 -7.87
CA ILE A 214 4.60 14.33 -7.10
C ILE A 214 4.53 12.89 -6.57
N ALA A 215 3.39 12.48 -6.03
CA ALA A 215 3.22 11.12 -5.51
C ALA A 215 3.42 10.07 -6.63
N SER A 216 2.82 10.26 -7.81
CA SER A 216 2.95 9.34 -8.94
C SER A 216 4.42 9.18 -9.38
N ILE A 217 5.16 10.29 -9.48
CA ILE A 217 6.59 10.25 -9.87
C ILE A 217 7.44 9.57 -8.79
N ILE A 218 7.24 9.93 -7.51
CA ILE A 218 8.00 9.33 -6.40
C ILE A 218 7.75 7.81 -6.34
N ILE A 219 6.51 7.36 -6.52
CA ILE A 219 6.18 5.94 -6.52
C ILE A 219 6.86 5.23 -7.70
N ALA A 220 6.78 5.79 -8.91
CA ALA A 220 7.37 5.19 -10.11
C ALA A 220 8.90 5.04 -9.99
N VAL A 221 9.59 6.09 -9.55
CA VAL A 221 11.03 6.05 -9.30
C VAL A 221 11.36 5.12 -8.14
N GLY A 222 10.54 5.15 -7.08
CA GLY A 222 10.72 4.34 -5.88
C GLY A 222 10.70 2.84 -6.17
N TYR A 223 9.79 2.36 -7.02
CA TYR A 223 9.76 0.94 -7.40
C TYR A 223 11.05 0.51 -8.14
N ALA A 224 11.47 1.29 -9.14
CA ALA A 224 12.68 0.96 -9.90
C ALA A 224 13.93 0.97 -9.01
N VAL A 225 14.12 2.04 -8.23
CA VAL A 225 15.24 2.18 -7.30
C VAL A 225 15.20 1.12 -6.20
N GLY A 226 14.01 0.83 -5.64
CA GLY A 226 13.83 -0.18 -4.62
C GLY A 226 14.27 -1.57 -5.09
N ILE A 227 13.84 -1.99 -6.28
CA ILE A 227 14.24 -3.28 -6.86
C ILE A 227 15.74 -3.34 -7.12
N LEU A 228 16.34 -2.26 -7.67
CA LEU A 228 17.79 -2.18 -7.85
C LEU A 228 18.52 -2.31 -6.52
N CYS A 229 18.11 -1.56 -5.51
CA CYS A 229 18.70 -1.60 -4.18
C CYS A 229 18.63 -2.99 -3.54
N VAL A 230 17.50 -3.67 -3.65
CA VAL A 230 17.35 -5.03 -3.09
C VAL A 230 18.36 -5.99 -3.72
N GLY A 231 18.57 -5.93 -5.02
CA GLY A 231 19.56 -6.79 -5.69
C GLY A 231 21.03 -6.47 -5.38
N LEU A 232 21.33 -5.29 -4.82
CA LEU A 232 22.69 -4.98 -4.37
C LEU A 232 23.12 -5.84 -3.18
N PHE A 233 22.18 -6.25 -2.31
CA PHE A 233 22.49 -6.97 -1.07
C PHE A 233 21.77 -8.32 -0.91
N THR A 234 20.84 -8.67 -1.82
CA THR A 234 20.05 -9.90 -1.72
C THR A 234 20.27 -10.77 -2.96
N ASN A 235 20.75 -11.99 -2.74
CA ASN A 235 20.68 -13.05 -3.73
C ASN A 235 19.28 -13.65 -3.70
N TRP A 236 18.53 -13.58 -4.83
CA TRP A 236 17.15 -14.02 -4.91
C TRP A 236 16.99 -15.51 -4.62
N GLN A 237 17.87 -16.33 -5.16
CA GLN A 237 17.80 -17.78 -5.01
C GLN A 237 18.08 -18.21 -3.57
N GLU A 238 19.05 -17.59 -2.94
CA GLU A 238 19.46 -17.93 -1.58
C GLU A 238 18.43 -17.49 -0.54
N VAL A 239 17.85 -16.30 -0.70
CA VAL A 239 17.02 -15.66 0.34
C VAL A 239 15.52 -15.86 0.09
N LEU A 240 15.07 -15.96 -1.17
CA LEU A 240 13.65 -15.94 -1.52
C LEU A 240 13.10 -17.26 -2.07
N SER A 241 13.90 -18.34 -2.16
CA SER A 241 13.45 -19.64 -2.67
C SER A 241 12.93 -20.60 -1.58
N GLY A 242 12.95 -20.19 -0.32
CA GLY A 242 12.47 -21.04 0.78
C GLY A 242 10.95 -21.22 0.77
N ASP A 243 10.48 -22.41 1.17
CA ASP A 243 9.05 -22.77 1.23
C ASP A 243 8.21 -21.82 2.11
N ASN A 244 8.83 -21.13 3.05
CA ASN A 244 8.18 -20.19 3.95
C ASN A 244 8.09 -18.77 3.37
N VAL A 245 8.65 -18.51 2.18
CA VAL A 245 8.61 -17.19 1.54
C VAL A 245 7.38 -17.07 0.67
N ASN A 246 6.62 -16.01 0.87
CA ASN A 246 5.41 -15.73 0.10
C ASN A 246 5.23 -14.22 -0.08
N LEU A 247 4.25 -13.81 -0.90
CA LEU A 247 4.00 -12.40 -1.20
C LEU A 247 3.67 -11.56 0.03
N ALA A 248 3.13 -12.17 1.08
CA ALA A 248 2.73 -11.44 2.29
C ALA A 248 3.92 -11.16 3.24
N ASN A 249 4.99 -11.97 3.19
CA ASN A 249 6.12 -11.85 4.12
C ASN A 249 7.46 -11.49 3.44
N VAL A 250 7.56 -11.53 2.12
CA VAL A 250 8.81 -11.30 1.37
C VAL A 250 9.49 -9.96 1.72
N ALA A 251 8.71 -8.90 1.90
CA ALA A 251 9.27 -7.58 2.23
C ALA A 251 10.01 -7.58 3.59
N TYR A 252 9.48 -8.28 4.58
CA TYR A 252 10.10 -8.40 5.91
C TYR A 252 11.38 -9.21 5.85
N ILE A 253 11.38 -10.31 5.09
CA ILE A 253 12.54 -11.17 4.88
C ILE A 253 13.68 -10.40 4.20
N VAL A 254 13.37 -9.63 3.16
CA VAL A 254 14.36 -8.81 2.44
C VAL A 254 14.98 -7.75 3.36
N ILE A 255 14.18 -7.04 4.14
CA ILE A 255 14.70 -6.00 5.05
C ILE A 255 15.43 -6.62 6.24
N GLN A 256 15.00 -7.79 6.72
CA GLN A 256 15.75 -8.57 7.70
C GLN A 256 17.15 -8.93 7.15
N ASN A 257 17.22 -9.42 5.91
CA ASN A 257 18.50 -9.72 5.24
C ASN A 257 19.38 -8.47 5.11
N LEU A 258 18.81 -7.29 4.81
CA LEU A 258 19.58 -6.03 4.79
C LEU A 258 20.23 -5.79 6.16
N GLY A 259 19.52 -5.96 7.25
CA GLY A 259 20.07 -5.80 8.60
C GLY A 259 21.22 -6.78 8.88
N VAL A 260 21.06 -8.06 8.47
CA VAL A 260 22.15 -9.06 8.60
C VAL A 260 23.36 -8.65 7.79
N LYS A 261 23.19 -8.25 6.52
CA LYS A 261 24.29 -7.84 5.65
C LYS A 261 24.98 -6.58 6.15
N LEU A 262 24.25 -5.62 6.72
CA LEU A 262 24.83 -4.44 7.38
C LEU A 262 25.67 -4.84 8.60
N GLY A 263 25.17 -5.75 9.44
CA GLY A 263 25.95 -6.26 10.57
C GLY A 263 27.28 -6.90 10.12
N GLN A 264 27.23 -7.70 9.07
CA GLN A 264 28.43 -8.30 8.47
C GLN A 264 29.38 -7.21 7.88
N ALA A 265 28.84 -6.21 7.21
CA ALA A 265 29.59 -5.09 6.66
C ALA A 265 30.33 -4.27 7.73
N PHE A 266 29.75 -4.17 8.92
CA PHE A 266 30.38 -3.52 10.09
C PHE A 266 31.30 -4.46 10.91
N GLY A 267 31.55 -5.68 10.45
CA GLY A 267 32.42 -6.64 11.14
C GLY A 267 31.79 -7.22 12.43
N MET A 268 30.47 -7.19 12.58
CA MET A 268 29.78 -7.76 13.74
C MET A 268 29.85 -9.29 13.69
N SER A 269 29.80 -9.93 14.88
CA SER A 269 29.68 -11.39 14.95
C SER A 269 28.40 -11.88 14.27
N THR A 270 28.37 -13.16 13.88
CA THR A 270 27.20 -13.76 13.22
C THR A 270 25.93 -13.57 14.07
N ASN A 271 26.00 -13.82 15.38
CA ASN A 271 24.85 -13.65 16.28
C ASN A 271 24.40 -12.20 16.36
N ALA A 272 25.32 -11.24 16.44
CA ALA A 272 24.98 -9.82 16.47
C ALA A 272 24.36 -9.36 15.14
N SER A 273 24.86 -9.85 14.00
CA SER A 273 24.29 -9.58 12.67
C SER A 273 22.86 -10.12 12.54
N LEU A 274 22.58 -11.34 13.02
CA LEU A 274 21.24 -11.92 13.05
C LEU A 274 20.30 -11.12 13.95
N GLN A 275 20.78 -10.65 15.10
CA GLN A 275 19.99 -9.76 15.96
C GLN A 275 19.69 -8.41 15.27
N LEU A 276 20.67 -7.82 14.59
CA LEU A 276 20.43 -6.61 13.82
C LEU A 276 19.37 -6.83 12.71
N GLY A 277 19.45 -7.98 12.02
CA GLY A 277 18.41 -8.40 11.08
C GLY A 277 17.01 -8.46 11.70
N ALA A 278 16.88 -9.06 12.88
CA ALA A 278 15.62 -9.12 13.62
C ALA A 278 15.09 -7.71 14.00
N TRP A 279 15.97 -6.76 14.33
CA TRP A 279 15.59 -5.38 14.58
C TRP A 279 15.12 -4.69 13.29
N PHE A 280 15.74 -4.95 12.15
CA PHE A 280 15.29 -4.46 10.84
C PHE A 280 13.91 -5.03 10.48
N ALA A 281 13.65 -6.32 10.77
CA ALA A 281 12.32 -6.91 10.60
C ALA A 281 11.25 -6.23 11.49
N ARG A 282 11.59 -5.87 12.73
CA ARG A 282 10.71 -5.10 13.62
C ARG A 282 10.44 -3.69 13.07
N TYR A 283 11.48 -3.03 12.59
CA TYR A 283 11.38 -1.69 12.02
C TYR A 283 10.46 -1.68 10.79
N ILE A 284 10.66 -2.57 9.82
CA ILE A 284 9.81 -2.63 8.63
C ILE A 284 8.39 -3.10 8.99
N GLY A 285 8.26 -4.00 9.96
CA GLY A 285 6.96 -4.41 10.50
C GLY A 285 6.17 -3.23 11.03
N LEU A 286 6.80 -2.37 11.84
CA LEU A 286 6.18 -1.14 12.35
C LEU A 286 5.81 -0.17 11.22
N SER A 287 6.70 0.02 10.26
CA SER A 287 6.47 0.87 9.10
C SER A 287 5.25 0.42 8.29
N MET A 288 5.19 -0.86 7.93
CA MET A 288 4.09 -1.43 7.16
C MET A 288 2.77 -1.45 7.95
N MET A 289 2.82 -1.73 9.24
CA MET A 289 1.65 -1.68 10.12
C MET A 289 1.05 -0.26 10.15
N LEU A 290 1.87 0.77 10.33
CA LEU A 290 1.41 2.16 10.35
C LEU A 290 0.89 2.60 8.98
N ALA A 291 1.52 2.16 7.89
CA ALA A 291 1.04 2.43 6.53
C ALA A 291 -0.33 1.80 6.26
N LEU A 292 -0.49 0.51 6.62
CA LEU A 292 -1.76 -0.20 6.48
C LEU A 292 -2.86 0.43 7.35
N MET A 293 -2.55 0.80 8.59
CA MET A 293 -3.50 1.54 9.44
C MET A 293 -3.96 2.83 8.76
N GLY A 294 -3.05 3.62 8.17
CA GLY A 294 -3.40 4.81 7.38
C GLY A 294 -4.34 4.50 6.22
N ALA A 295 -4.07 3.43 5.46
CA ALA A 295 -4.92 2.97 4.37
C ALA A 295 -6.30 2.53 4.89
N PHE A 296 -6.36 1.75 5.96
CA PHE A 296 -7.62 1.33 6.59
C PHE A 296 -8.47 2.52 7.03
N PHE A 297 -7.89 3.51 7.70
CA PHE A 297 -8.59 4.73 8.10
C PHE A 297 -9.15 5.49 6.89
N THR A 298 -8.37 5.64 5.84
CA THR A 298 -8.80 6.34 4.62
C THR A 298 -9.91 5.59 3.90
N LEU A 299 -9.75 4.28 3.72
CA LEU A 299 -10.70 3.45 2.95
C LEU A 299 -11.97 3.10 3.73
N SER A 300 -11.96 3.18 5.05
CA SER A 300 -13.19 3.05 5.84
C SER A 300 -14.10 4.29 5.76
N TYR A 301 -13.61 5.42 5.25
CA TYR A 301 -14.36 6.67 5.18
C TYR A 301 -14.55 7.19 3.75
N ALA A 302 -13.46 7.36 2.98
CA ALA A 302 -13.51 8.07 1.71
C ALA A 302 -14.46 7.45 0.67
N PRO A 303 -14.53 6.11 0.47
CA PRO A 303 -15.47 5.49 -0.45
C PRO A 303 -16.95 5.69 -0.03
N ILE A 304 -17.23 5.58 1.26
CA ILE A 304 -18.59 5.78 1.79
C ILE A 304 -19.02 7.24 1.60
N LYS A 305 -18.13 8.19 1.88
CA LYS A 305 -18.39 9.61 1.63
C LYS A 305 -18.75 9.84 0.16
N GLN A 306 -17.96 9.31 -0.76
CA GLN A 306 -18.22 9.47 -2.19
C GLN A 306 -19.57 8.90 -2.61
N LEU A 307 -19.96 7.75 -2.06
CA LEU A 307 -21.19 7.10 -2.39
C LEU A 307 -22.41 7.81 -1.75
N ILE A 308 -22.35 8.09 -0.46
CA ILE A 308 -23.52 8.63 0.31
C ILE A 308 -23.71 10.14 0.07
N GLU A 309 -22.63 10.93 0.05
CA GLU A 309 -22.73 12.38 -0.13
C GLU A 309 -22.77 12.79 -1.60
N GLY A 310 -22.23 11.98 -2.50
CA GLY A 310 -22.20 12.25 -3.93
C GLY A 310 -23.51 11.94 -4.66
N THR A 311 -24.27 10.95 -4.18
CA THR A 311 -25.49 10.48 -4.84
C THR A 311 -26.76 11.14 -4.26
N PRO A 312 -27.90 11.11 -4.98
CA PRO A 312 -29.19 11.61 -4.47
C PRO A 312 -29.54 10.92 -3.15
N LYS A 313 -29.90 11.71 -2.12
CA LYS A 313 -30.19 11.20 -0.78
C LYS A 313 -31.39 10.27 -0.72
N GLU A 314 -32.29 10.40 -1.67
CA GLU A 314 -33.57 9.69 -1.79
C GLU A 314 -33.39 8.18 -2.06
N ILE A 315 -32.23 7.80 -2.61
CA ILE A 315 -31.92 6.39 -2.91
C ILE A 315 -31.41 5.62 -1.67
N TRP A 316 -31.09 6.33 -0.59
CA TRP A 316 -30.54 5.74 0.63
C TRP A 316 -31.54 5.78 1.79
N PRO A 317 -31.45 4.83 2.73
CA PRO A 317 -32.15 4.96 4.00
C PRO A 317 -31.80 6.29 4.69
N LYS A 318 -32.80 7.03 5.14
CA LYS A 318 -32.61 8.37 5.75
C LYS A 318 -31.52 8.40 6.83
N LYS A 319 -31.41 7.33 7.63
CA LYS A 319 -30.37 7.21 8.69
C LYS A 319 -28.95 7.21 8.16
N TRP A 320 -28.70 6.72 6.92
CA TRP A 320 -27.35 6.64 6.34
C TRP A 320 -26.85 8.00 5.84
N THR A 321 -27.75 8.88 5.48
CA THR A 321 -27.42 10.22 4.97
C THR A 321 -27.23 11.27 6.06
N VAL A 322 -27.43 10.90 7.34
CA VAL A 322 -27.22 11.77 8.49
C VAL A 322 -25.77 11.79 8.88
N LEU A 323 -25.17 12.99 8.90
CA LEU A 323 -23.80 13.20 9.36
C LEU A 323 -23.78 13.50 10.86
N ASN A 324 -22.75 13.03 11.55
CA ASN A 324 -22.51 13.38 12.95
C ASN A 324 -21.86 14.78 13.08
N GLU A 325 -21.56 15.21 14.31
CA GLU A 325 -20.89 16.48 14.62
C GLU A 325 -19.51 16.66 13.92
N ASN A 326 -18.88 15.56 13.52
CA ASN A 326 -17.60 15.54 12.80
C ASN A 326 -17.78 15.41 11.28
N ASN A 327 -18.99 15.63 10.75
CA ASN A 327 -19.35 15.48 9.33
C ASN A 327 -19.14 14.06 8.78
N MET A 328 -19.29 13.01 9.61
CA MET A 328 -19.11 11.62 9.23
C MET A 328 -20.44 10.90 9.07
N PRO A 329 -20.69 10.13 8.00
CA PRO A 329 -21.91 9.33 7.81
C PRO A 329 -21.84 8.03 8.63
N VAL A 330 -21.81 8.15 9.96
CA VAL A 330 -21.50 7.06 10.90
C VAL A 330 -22.43 5.86 10.71
N ASN A 331 -23.74 6.11 10.51
CA ASN A 331 -24.68 5.00 10.31
C ASN A 331 -24.40 4.21 9.02
N ALA A 332 -23.89 4.86 7.98
CA ALA A 332 -23.48 4.17 6.75
C ALA A 332 -22.15 3.43 6.91
N MET A 333 -21.26 3.94 7.76
CA MET A 333 -19.97 3.29 8.04
C MET A 333 -20.13 1.98 8.84
N TRP A 334 -21.24 1.80 9.57
CA TRP A 334 -21.52 0.61 10.37
C TRP A 334 -22.30 -0.48 9.62
N VAL A 335 -22.59 -0.30 8.36
CA VAL A 335 -23.29 -1.26 7.49
C VAL A 335 -22.31 -1.93 6.56
#